data_373af5d24a5cd629938b071e0338f519
#
_entry.id   373af5d24a5cd629938b071e0338f519
#
_cell.length_a   1.000
_cell.length_b   1.000
_cell.length_c   1.000
_cell.angle_alpha   90.00
_cell.angle_beta   90.00
_cell.angle_gamma   90.00
#
_symmetry.space_group_name_H-M   'P 1'
#
loop_
_entity.id
_entity.type
_entity.pdbx_description
1 polymer ?
#
loop_
_entity_poly.entity_id
_entity_poly.type
_entity_poly.pdbx_seq_one_letter_code
_entity_poly.pdbx_strand_id
1 'polypeptide(L)'
;MQDTITKTHNNIMDVSLFEMPIKKAVNPKIILDNENGEPTETTMNDNVVVYRPDTMEILGRSRSNKYKIIEPAILFQKHAEKVMQDKNLPRNIEVTDSIYEGGRKQKRTVSFPDLTHVMPDNSKVNMRSDIFNSVDMSWMYQAFAGAYRDLCRNSLVFGGQRMYHVKQKHTTGLNVSATLNQVTKTIQMFNENKELMDKMINQEI
;
A
#
# COMPACT_ATOMS: atom_id res chain seq x y z
N MET A 1 -20.22 6.84 8.61
CA MET A 1 -18.76 7.10 8.65
C MET A 1 -18.08 5.77 8.46
N GLN A 2 -17.25 5.62 7.44
CA GLN A 2 -16.54 4.35 7.23
C GLN A 2 -15.37 4.33 8.19
N ASP A 3 -15.29 3.29 9.01
CA ASP A 3 -14.26 3.18 10.05
C ASP A 3 -12.87 3.03 9.42
N THR A 4 -11.98 3.97 9.78
CA THR A 4 -10.56 3.91 9.46
C THR A 4 -9.82 3.55 10.73
N ILE A 5 -9.04 2.47 10.69
CA ILE A 5 -8.15 2.09 11.78
C ILE A 5 -6.72 2.39 11.33
N THR A 6 -5.99 3.14 12.16
CA THR A 6 -4.59 3.49 11.90
C THR A 6 -3.73 3.11 13.11
N LYS A 7 -2.57 2.51 12.84
CA LYS A 7 -1.57 2.12 13.84
C LYS A 7 -0.20 2.65 13.42
N THR A 8 0.46 3.38 14.31
CA THR A 8 1.85 3.84 14.11
C THR A 8 2.79 3.06 15.05
N HIS A 9 3.91 2.58 14.52
CA HIS A 9 4.89 1.76 15.24
C HIS A 9 6.26 1.79 14.55
N ASN A 10 7.29 1.24 15.19
CA ASN A 10 8.66 1.20 14.67
C ASN A 10 9.09 -0.20 14.19
N ASN A 11 8.17 -1.16 14.18
CA ASN A 11 8.43 -2.53 13.73
C ASN A 11 7.84 -2.78 12.34
N ILE A 12 8.64 -2.64 11.29
CA ILE A 12 8.19 -2.86 9.90
C ILE A 12 7.72 -4.30 9.64
N MET A 13 8.19 -5.29 10.43
CA MET A 13 7.78 -6.68 10.30
C MET A 13 6.40 -6.97 10.93
N ASP A 14 5.87 -6.03 11.74
CA ASP A 14 4.51 -6.16 12.25
C ASP A 14 3.50 -5.94 11.13
N VAL A 15 2.76 -6.97 10.79
CA VAL A 15 1.69 -6.97 9.78
C VAL A 15 0.33 -7.33 10.39
N SER A 16 0.25 -7.38 11.71
CA SER A 16 -0.94 -7.86 12.45
C SER A 16 -2.23 -7.13 12.08
N LEU A 17 -2.14 -5.84 11.76
CA LEU A 17 -3.30 -5.06 11.31
C LEU A 17 -3.89 -5.57 9.98
N PHE A 18 -3.08 -6.27 9.17
CA PHE A 18 -3.45 -6.75 7.84
C PHE A 18 -3.80 -8.24 7.80
N GLU A 19 -3.72 -8.93 8.93
CA GLU A 19 -4.07 -10.34 9.07
C GLU A 19 -5.59 -10.51 9.04
N MET A 20 -6.12 -10.56 7.84
CA MET A 20 -7.53 -10.80 7.59
C MET A 20 -7.69 -11.96 6.60
N PRO A 21 -8.44 -13.00 6.95
CA PRO A 21 -8.67 -14.10 6.03
C PRO A 21 -9.47 -13.63 4.81
N ILE A 22 -8.94 -13.87 3.61
CA ILE A 22 -9.58 -13.46 2.36
C ILE A 22 -9.61 -14.65 1.41
N LYS A 23 -10.75 -14.89 0.79
CA LYS A 23 -10.91 -15.91 -0.25
C LYS A 23 -11.57 -15.34 -1.49
N LYS A 24 -11.31 -16.03 -2.60
CA LYS A 24 -11.90 -15.76 -3.90
C LYS A 24 -12.79 -16.94 -4.30
N ALA A 25 -14.01 -16.65 -4.68
CA ALA A 25 -14.90 -17.60 -5.34
C ALA A 25 -15.14 -17.16 -6.77
N VAL A 26 -15.07 -18.12 -7.70
CA VAL A 26 -15.40 -17.92 -9.13
C VAL A 26 -16.74 -18.57 -9.37
N ASN A 27 -17.64 -17.84 -10.03
CA ASN A 27 -19.03 -18.28 -10.28
C ASN A 27 -19.72 -18.78 -8.99
N PRO A 28 -19.73 -17.95 -7.91
CA PRO A 28 -20.30 -18.39 -6.64
C PRO A 28 -21.78 -18.69 -6.82
N LYS A 29 -22.23 -19.70 -6.11
CA LYS A 29 -23.65 -19.94 -5.88
C LYS A 29 -24.12 -19.00 -4.78
N ILE A 30 -25.23 -18.36 -5.00
CA ILE A 30 -25.89 -17.50 -4.03
C ILE A 30 -27.30 -18.03 -3.76
N ILE A 31 -27.74 -17.85 -2.55
CA ILE A 31 -29.11 -18.13 -2.17
C ILE A 31 -29.86 -16.81 -2.19
N LEU A 32 -30.92 -16.74 -2.96
CA LEU A 32 -31.83 -15.58 -3.02
C LEU A 32 -33.19 -16.04 -2.56
N ASP A 33 -33.85 -15.25 -1.75
CA ASP A 33 -35.28 -15.46 -1.47
C ASP A 33 -36.07 -15.09 -2.73
N ASN A 34 -36.91 -16.01 -3.19
CA ASN A 34 -37.84 -15.73 -4.28
C ASN A 34 -38.97 -14.82 -3.77
N GLU A 35 -39.85 -14.41 -4.66
CA GLU A 35 -41.02 -13.55 -4.33
C GLU A 35 -41.94 -14.15 -3.26
N ASN A 36 -41.87 -15.45 -3.03
CA ASN A 36 -42.65 -16.17 -2.01
C ASN A 36 -41.84 -16.38 -0.69
N GLY A 37 -40.61 -15.84 -0.58
CA GLY A 37 -39.75 -16.01 0.58
C GLY A 37 -39.06 -17.39 0.67
N GLU A 38 -39.09 -18.18 -0.40
CA GLU A 38 -38.39 -19.46 -0.45
C GLU A 38 -36.96 -19.27 -0.97
N PRO A 39 -35.95 -19.91 -0.35
CA PRO A 39 -34.57 -19.80 -0.79
C PRO A 39 -34.35 -20.50 -2.13
N THR A 40 -33.87 -19.77 -3.12
CA THR A 40 -33.53 -20.29 -4.45
C THR A 40 -32.04 -20.15 -4.69
N GLU A 41 -31.39 -21.28 -5.03
CA GLU A 41 -29.95 -21.29 -5.38
C GLU A 41 -29.76 -20.81 -6.82
N THR A 42 -28.96 -19.77 -6.98
CA THR A 42 -28.59 -19.22 -8.30
C THR A 42 -27.10 -19.12 -8.45
N THR A 43 -26.56 -19.52 -9.61
CA THR A 43 -25.14 -19.36 -9.92
C THR A 43 -24.90 -18.01 -10.56
N MET A 44 -23.95 -17.23 -10.00
CA MET A 44 -23.50 -15.98 -10.60
C MET A 44 -22.45 -16.26 -11.68
N ASN A 45 -22.89 -16.54 -12.89
CA ASN A 45 -21.99 -16.79 -14.02
C ASN A 45 -21.11 -15.57 -14.33
N ASP A 46 -19.86 -15.81 -14.72
CA ASP A 46 -18.87 -14.78 -15.08
C ASP A 46 -18.58 -13.76 -13.95
N ASN A 47 -18.80 -14.15 -12.70
CA ASN A 47 -18.51 -13.31 -11.54
C ASN A 47 -17.41 -13.91 -10.69
N VAL A 48 -16.62 -13.02 -10.14
CA VAL A 48 -15.65 -13.30 -9.07
C VAL A 48 -16.06 -12.51 -7.84
N VAL A 49 -16.13 -13.19 -6.72
CA VAL A 49 -16.42 -12.59 -5.42
C VAL A 49 -15.20 -12.75 -4.53
N VAL A 50 -14.78 -11.67 -3.89
CA VAL A 50 -13.79 -11.67 -2.81
C VAL A 50 -14.55 -11.54 -1.51
N TYR A 51 -14.30 -12.44 -0.56
CA TYR A 51 -15.06 -12.49 0.69
C TYR A 51 -14.19 -12.91 1.87
N ARG A 52 -14.66 -12.61 3.05
CA ARG A 52 -14.13 -13.11 4.32
C ARG A 52 -14.76 -14.46 4.64
N PRO A 53 -13.98 -15.54 4.77
CA PRO A 53 -14.56 -16.86 5.07
C PRO A 53 -15.07 -17.01 6.51
N ASP A 54 -14.60 -16.17 7.44
CA ASP A 54 -15.01 -16.17 8.86
C ASP A 54 -16.37 -15.51 9.09
N THR A 55 -16.71 -14.49 8.32
CA THR A 55 -17.97 -13.73 8.46
C THR A 55 -18.90 -13.87 7.25
N MET A 56 -18.42 -14.50 6.17
CA MET A 56 -19.09 -14.58 4.85
C MET A 56 -19.36 -13.19 4.23
N GLU A 57 -18.73 -12.13 4.75
CA GLU A 57 -18.87 -10.78 4.22
C GLU A 57 -18.25 -10.69 2.82
N ILE A 58 -19.02 -10.17 1.87
CA ILE A 58 -18.52 -9.88 0.52
C ILE A 58 -17.76 -8.56 0.55
N LEU A 59 -16.47 -8.63 0.27
CA LEU A 59 -15.58 -7.46 0.19
C LEU A 59 -15.63 -6.80 -1.18
N GLY A 60 -15.72 -7.58 -2.27
CA GLY A 60 -15.75 -7.05 -3.61
C GLY A 60 -16.26 -8.04 -4.67
N ARG A 61 -16.65 -7.52 -5.82
CA ARG A 61 -17.13 -8.28 -6.97
C ARG A 61 -16.48 -7.83 -8.27
N SER A 62 -16.18 -8.77 -9.17
CA SER A 62 -15.70 -8.50 -10.51
C SER A 62 -16.39 -9.40 -11.52
N ARG A 63 -16.60 -8.89 -12.72
CA ARG A 63 -17.03 -9.70 -13.89
C ARG A 63 -15.85 -10.40 -14.60
N SER A 64 -14.65 -10.31 -14.06
CA SER A 64 -13.46 -10.88 -14.66
C SER A 64 -12.78 -11.87 -13.73
N ASN A 65 -12.59 -13.11 -14.19
CA ASN A 65 -11.84 -14.13 -13.47
C ASN A 65 -10.31 -13.83 -13.42
N LYS A 66 -9.84 -12.84 -14.17
CA LYS A 66 -8.42 -12.40 -14.22
C LYS A 66 -8.00 -11.60 -12.98
N TYR A 67 -8.95 -11.27 -12.09
CA TYR A 67 -8.60 -10.55 -10.86
C TYR A 67 -7.69 -11.41 -9.98
N LYS A 68 -6.55 -10.83 -9.61
CA LYS A 68 -5.57 -11.43 -8.72
C LYS A 68 -5.65 -10.76 -7.35
N ILE A 69 -6.03 -11.51 -6.34
CA ILE A 69 -5.93 -11.04 -4.95
C ILE A 69 -4.46 -10.91 -4.57
N ILE A 70 -4.11 -9.80 -3.93
CA ILE A 70 -2.88 -9.67 -3.17
C ILE A 70 -3.30 -9.68 -1.70
N GLU A 71 -2.94 -10.72 -0.97
CA GLU A 71 -3.17 -10.78 0.47
C GLU A 71 -2.39 -9.67 1.15
N PRO A 72 -3.07 -8.77 1.92
CA PRO A 72 -2.42 -7.60 2.48
C PRO A 72 -1.24 -7.93 3.39
N ALA A 73 -1.38 -8.91 4.29
CA ALA A 73 -0.31 -9.32 5.18
C ALA A 73 0.93 -9.79 4.40
N ILE A 74 0.75 -10.64 3.37
CA ILE A 74 1.85 -11.12 2.51
C ILE A 74 2.50 -9.97 1.74
N LEU A 75 1.71 -9.03 1.23
CA LEU A 75 2.23 -7.85 0.53
C LEU A 75 3.14 -7.03 1.42
N PHE A 76 2.64 -6.66 2.60
CA PHE A 76 3.37 -5.78 3.52
C PHE A 76 4.54 -6.50 4.20
N GLN A 77 4.45 -7.81 4.42
CA GLN A 77 5.59 -8.61 4.84
C GLN A 77 6.71 -8.59 3.78
N LYS A 78 6.40 -8.82 2.51
CA LYS A 78 7.38 -8.74 1.41
C LYS A 78 8.03 -7.37 1.31
N HIS A 79 7.25 -6.30 1.53
CA HIS A 79 7.80 -4.95 1.58
C HIS A 79 8.80 -4.81 2.74
N ALA A 80 8.40 -5.24 3.93
CA ALA A 80 9.27 -5.22 5.11
C ALA A 80 10.57 -6.00 4.89
N GLU A 81 10.49 -7.22 4.36
CA GLU A 81 11.65 -8.05 4.04
C GLU A 81 12.60 -7.34 3.07
N LYS A 82 12.09 -6.69 2.02
CA LYS A 82 12.90 -5.94 1.06
C LYS A 82 13.63 -4.76 1.70
N VAL A 83 12.95 -3.99 2.55
CA VAL A 83 13.56 -2.88 3.29
C VAL A 83 14.63 -3.40 4.26
N MET A 84 14.34 -4.48 4.98
CA MET A 84 15.26 -5.05 5.97
C MET A 84 16.46 -5.78 5.37
N GLN A 85 16.34 -6.36 4.18
CA GLN A 85 17.44 -7.02 3.47
C GLN A 85 18.48 -6.03 2.95
N ASP A 86 18.07 -4.80 2.70
CA ASP A 86 18.97 -3.78 2.17
C ASP A 86 19.80 -3.15 3.29
N LYS A 87 21.09 -3.44 3.29
CA LYS A 87 22.04 -2.96 4.30
C LYS A 87 22.32 -1.45 4.21
N ASN A 88 22.05 -0.85 3.05
CA ASN A 88 22.30 0.57 2.80
C ASN A 88 21.13 1.48 3.26
N LEU A 89 19.99 0.88 3.63
CA LEU A 89 18.88 1.66 4.14
C LEU A 89 19.00 1.92 5.65
N PRO A 90 18.58 3.11 6.12
CA PRO A 90 18.50 3.42 7.54
C PRO A 90 17.64 2.41 8.28
N ARG A 91 18.01 2.13 9.53
CA ARG A 91 17.27 1.22 10.42
C ARG A 91 16.28 1.95 11.33
N ASN A 92 16.46 3.24 11.49
CA ASN A 92 15.49 4.09 12.16
C ASN A 92 14.33 4.34 11.20
N ILE A 93 13.22 3.67 11.44
CA ILE A 93 12.03 3.73 10.59
C ILE A 93 10.79 3.98 11.45
N GLU A 94 9.84 4.69 10.88
CA GLU A 94 8.49 4.86 11.43
C GLU A 94 7.50 4.29 10.42
N VAL A 95 6.60 3.44 10.89
CA VAL A 95 5.59 2.75 10.08
C VAL A 95 4.22 3.22 10.49
N THR A 96 3.42 3.65 9.53
CA THR A 96 2.00 3.93 9.73
C THR A 96 1.17 3.01 8.84
N ASP A 97 0.43 2.12 9.47
CA ASP A 97 -0.49 1.19 8.83
C ASP A 97 -1.92 1.69 8.95
N SER A 98 -2.67 1.61 7.88
CA SER A 98 -4.08 2.01 7.88
C SER A 98 -4.93 1.00 7.10
N ILE A 99 -6.08 0.69 7.66
CA ILE A 99 -7.15 -0.03 6.97
C ILE A 99 -8.39 0.84 6.89
N TYR A 100 -9.10 0.73 5.80
CA TYR A 100 -10.30 1.51 5.51
C TYR A 100 -11.43 0.56 5.15
N GLU A 101 -12.66 0.99 5.43
CA GLU A 101 -13.88 0.30 5.00
C GLU A 101 -13.90 -1.19 5.41
N GLY A 102 -13.64 -1.45 6.70
CA GLY A 102 -13.65 -2.83 7.23
C GLY A 102 -12.54 -3.72 6.68
N GLY A 103 -11.40 -3.16 6.24
CA GLY A 103 -10.28 -3.92 5.69
C GLY A 103 -10.31 -4.08 4.17
N ARG A 104 -11.27 -3.47 3.47
CA ARG A 104 -11.35 -3.53 2.00
C ARG A 104 -10.18 -2.85 1.31
N LYS A 105 -9.65 -1.79 1.92
CA LYS A 105 -8.53 -0.99 1.43
C LYS A 105 -7.45 -0.89 2.50
N GLN A 106 -6.21 -0.96 2.09
CA GLN A 106 -5.06 -0.96 2.99
C GLN A 106 -3.98 -0.02 2.48
N LYS A 107 -3.31 0.63 3.44
CA LYS A 107 -2.15 1.48 3.18
C LYS A 107 -1.08 1.21 4.22
N ARG A 108 0.17 1.14 3.78
CA ARG A 108 1.37 1.24 4.63
C ARG A 108 2.22 2.41 4.18
N THR A 109 2.57 3.27 5.12
CA THR A 109 3.59 4.31 4.97
C THR A 109 4.81 3.92 5.77
N VAL A 110 5.99 3.94 5.17
CA VAL A 110 7.27 3.79 5.86
C VAL A 110 8.06 5.07 5.68
N SER A 111 8.34 5.76 6.78
CA SER A 111 9.14 6.97 6.83
C SER A 111 10.54 6.65 7.34
N PHE A 112 11.53 7.38 6.85
CA PHE A 112 12.94 7.24 7.20
C PHE A 112 13.43 8.52 7.86
N PRO A 113 13.33 8.67 9.21
CA PRO A 113 13.69 9.90 9.90
C PRO A 113 15.13 10.33 9.68
N ASP A 114 16.06 9.36 9.51
CA ASP A 114 17.48 9.67 9.24
C ASP A 114 17.70 10.24 7.82
N LEU A 115 16.72 10.12 6.93
CA LEU A 115 16.69 10.69 5.58
C LEU A 115 15.82 11.95 5.56
N THR A 116 16.09 12.85 6.49
CA THR A 116 15.41 14.14 6.60
C THR A 116 16.37 15.26 6.27
N HIS A 117 15.94 16.22 5.46
CA HIS A 117 16.62 17.48 5.19
C HIS A 117 15.83 18.63 5.80
N VAL A 118 16.52 19.57 6.41
CA VAL A 118 15.93 20.82 6.88
C VAL A 118 16.20 21.89 5.84
N MET A 119 15.13 22.47 5.32
CA MET A 119 15.21 23.55 4.32
C MET A 119 15.53 24.88 4.98
N PRO A 120 16.02 25.91 4.25
CA PRO A 120 16.32 27.23 4.77
C PRO A 120 15.14 27.91 5.49
N ASP A 121 13.90 27.55 5.16
CA ASP A 121 12.68 28.04 5.81
C ASP A 121 12.25 27.18 7.03
N ASN A 122 13.16 26.34 7.55
CA ASN A 122 12.93 25.38 8.63
C ASN A 122 11.89 24.29 8.33
N SER A 123 11.36 24.17 7.13
CA SER A 123 10.53 23.04 6.78
C SER A 123 11.38 21.77 6.63
N LYS A 124 10.76 20.63 6.87
CA LYS A 124 11.42 19.32 6.75
C LYS A 124 11.01 18.63 5.47
N VAL A 125 11.97 18.01 4.81
CA VAL A 125 11.77 17.11 3.68
C VAL A 125 12.15 15.71 4.12
N ASN A 126 11.18 14.81 4.20
CA ASN A 126 11.36 13.46 4.72
C ASN A 126 11.25 12.45 3.59
N MET A 127 12.17 11.48 3.54
CA MET A 127 12.04 10.34 2.64
C MET A 127 11.00 9.35 3.17
N ARG A 128 10.06 8.93 2.33
CA ARG A 128 9.10 7.90 2.68
C ARG A 128 8.68 7.05 1.49
N SER A 129 8.13 5.88 1.78
CA SER A 129 7.41 5.04 0.81
C SER A 129 5.98 4.80 1.26
N ASP A 130 5.05 4.87 0.31
CA ASP A 130 3.64 4.56 0.52
C ASP A 130 3.24 3.39 -0.38
N ILE A 131 2.57 2.40 0.18
CA ILE A 131 2.01 1.28 -0.57
C ILE A 131 0.51 1.22 -0.30
N PHE A 132 -0.25 1.13 -1.38
CA PHE A 132 -1.71 1.03 -1.37
C PHE A 132 -2.13 -0.29 -2.00
N ASN A 133 -3.10 -0.91 -1.39
CA ASN A 133 -3.74 -2.13 -1.86
C ASN A 133 -5.24 -2.08 -1.61
N SER A 134 -6.02 -2.84 -2.37
CA SER A 134 -7.40 -3.15 -2.02
C SER A 134 -7.76 -4.57 -2.40
N VAL A 135 -8.73 -5.12 -1.71
CA VAL A 135 -9.30 -6.43 -1.99
C VAL A 135 -10.72 -6.34 -2.55
N ASP A 136 -11.30 -5.15 -2.52
CA ASP A 136 -12.63 -4.82 -3.05
C ASP A 136 -12.62 -4.38 -4.53
N MET A 137 -11.43 -4.39 -5.17
CA MET A 137 -11.21 -4.01 -6.57
C MET A 137 -11.36 -2.50 -6.85
N SER A 138 -11.55 -1.68 -5.83
CA SER A 138 -11.75 -0.22 -5.98
C SER A 138 -10.43 0.53 -6.20
N TRP A 139 -9.33 0.07 -5.58
CA TRP A 139 -8.01 0.63 -5.79
C TRP A 139 -7.15 -0.30 -6.65
N MET A 140 -6.31 0.29 -7.45
CA MET A 140 -5.17 -0.43 -8.03
C MET A 140 -4.09 -0.61 -6.95
N TYR A 141 -3.26 -1.63 -7.10
CA TYR A 141 -2.00 -1.68 -6.39
C TYR A 141 -1.16 -0.48 -6.77
N GLN A 142 -0.69 0.28 -5.79
CA GLN A 142 0.15 1.45 -6.00
C GLN A 142 1.30 1.43 -5.01
N ALA A 143 2.47 1.85 -5.48
CA ALA A 143 3.62 2.06 -4.63
C ALA A 143 4.30 3.37 -5.02
N PHE A 144 4.65 4.16 -4.02
CA PHE A 144 5.38 5.41 -4.15
C PHE A 144 6.65 5.32 -3.32
N ALA A 145 7.70 5.99 -3.79
CA ALA A 145 8.86 6.33 -2.98
C ALA A 145 9.31 7.73 -3.36
N GLY A 146 9.53 8.58 -2.37
CA GLY A 146 9.93 9.97 -2.65
C GLY A 146 10.09 10.80 -1.38
N ALA A 147 10.57 12.00 -1.60
CA ALA A 147 10.76 13.01 -0.57
C ALA A 147 9.49 13.86 -0.41
N TYR A 148 9.04 14.02 0.81
CA TYR A 148 7.83 14.75 1.15
C TYR A 148 8.18 15.94 2.04
N ARG A 149 7.66 17.10 1.71
CA ARG A 149 7.84 18.33 2.48
C ARG A 149 6.63 18.58 3.38
N ASP A 150 6.89 18.80 4.66
CA ASP A 150 5.85 18.99 5.70
C ASP A 150 5.32 20.43 5.74
N LEU A 151 4.98 21.05 4.59
CA LEU A 151 4.46 22.41 4.55
C LEU A 151 2.94 22.53 4.58
N CYS A 152 2.23 21.48 4.26
CA CYS A 152 0.77 21.50 4.17
C CYS A 152 0.17 20.13 4.48
N ARG A 153 -1.08 20.07 4.91
CA ARG A 153 -1.88 18.83 5.02
C ARG A 153 -1.94 18.01 3.73
N ASN A 154 -1.64 18.61 2.58
CA ASN A 154 -1.54 17.98 1.27
C ASN A 154 -0.06 17.80 0.92
N SER A 155 0.67 16.92 1.62
CA SER A 155 2.07 16.55 1.39
C SER A 155 2.55 16.81 -0.04
N LEU A 156 3.16 17.99 -0.27
CA LEU A 156 3.76 18.30 -1.57
C LEU A 156 4.97 17.42 -1.78
N VAL A 157 4.99 16.70 -2.86
CA VAL A 157 6.09 15.84 -3.23
C VAL A 157 7.19 16.66 -3.87
N PHE A 158 8.36 16.72 -3.24
CA PHE A 158 9.49 17.50 -3.75
C PHE A 158 10.38 16.62 -4.65
N GLY A 159 10.74 17.13 -5.84
CA GLY A 159 11.74 16.51 -6.71
C GLY A 159 11.16 15.80 -7.93
N GLY A 160 10.81 16.58 -8.93
CA GLY A 160 10.02 16.22 -10.11
C GLY A 160 10.60 15.20 -11.10
N GLN A 161 11.75 14.57 -10.93
CA GLN A 161 12.25 13.60 -11.93
C GLN A 161 12.69 12.25 -11.40
N ARG A 162 12.69 12.02 -10.07
CA ARG A 162 13.21 10.77 -9.49
C ARG A 162 12.27 10.12 -8.51
N MET A 163 11.00 10.47 -8.52
CA MET A 163 9.99 9.80 -7.73
C MET A 163 9.55 8.55 -8.44
N TYR A 164 9.62 7.44 -7.72
CA TYR A 164 9.03 6.22 -8.19
C TYR A 164 7.54 6.21 -7.85
N HIS A 165 6.72 6.11 -8.87
CA HIS A 165 5.30 5.86 -8.73
C HIS A 165 4.91 4.74 -9.70
N VAL A 166 4.39 3.67 -9.18
CA VAL A 166 3.79 2.62 -9.97
C VAL A 166 2.33 2.45 -9.60
N LYS A 167 1.53 2.17 -10.62
CA LYS A 167 0.12 1.87 -10.50
C LYS A 167 -0.20 0.67 -11.40
N GLN A 168 -0.63 -0.43 -10.81
CA GLN A 168 -0.90 -1.67 -11.55
C GLN A 168 -2.29 -2.20 -11.19
N LYS A 169 -2.99 -2.70 -12.21
CA LYS A 169 -4.24 -3.43 -12.00
C LYS A 169 -3.97 -4.77 -11.35
N HIS A 170 -4.89 -5.25 -10.53
CA HIS A 170 -4.88 -6.58 -9.94
C HIS A 170 -5.19 -7.66 -10.99
N THR A 171 -4.25 -7.88 -11.91
CA THR A 171 -4.37 -8.86 -13.00
C THR A 171 -3.15 -9.79 -13.02
N THR A 172 -3.14 -10.76 -13.92
CA THR A 172 -2.04 -11.73 -14.07
C THR A 172 -0.67 -11.09 -14.33
N GLY A 173 -0.63 -9.89 -14.92
CA GLY A 173 0.61 -9.13 -15.18
C GLY A 173 1.16 -8.37 -13.96
N LEU A 174 0.49 -8.42 -12.80
CA LEU A 174 0.94 -7.72 -11.61
C LEU A 174 2.24 -8.31 -11.06
N ASN A 175 3.30 -7.48 -11.01
CA ASN A 175 4.61 -7.86 -10.48
C ASN A 175 4.97 -7.01 -9.24
N VAL A 176 4.54 -7.48 -8.08
CA VAL A 176 4.80 -6.83 -6.78
C VAL A 176 6.29 -6.77 -6.48
N SER A 177 7.03 -7.85 -6.72
CA SER A 177 8.47 -7.91 -6.39
C SER A 177 9.29 -6.89 -7.18
N ALA A 178 9.04 -6.74 -8.48
CA ALA A 178 9.71 -5.74 -9.30
C ALA A 178 9.42 -4.32 -8.79
N THR A 179 8.16 -4.05 -8.42
CA THR A 179 7.76 -2.76 -7.86
C THR A 179 8.47 -2.46 -6.54
N LEU A 180 8.52 -3.43 -5.62
CA LEU A 180 9.19 -3.25 -4.34
C LEU A 180 10.70 -3.04 -4.50
N ASN A 181 11.35 -3.73 -5.44
CA ASN A 181 12.76 -3.49 -5.75
C ASN A 181 13.01 -2.05 -6.23
N GLN A 182 12.12 -1.48 -7.03
CA GLN A 182 12.26 -0.09 -7.47
C GLN A 182 12.01 0.91 -6.34
N VAL A 183 11.04 0.64 -5.45
CA VAL A 183 10.82 1.44 -4.24
C VAL A 183 12.11 1.49 -3.42
N THR A 184 12.70 0.34 -3.10
CA THR A 184 13.94 0.24 -2.32
C THR A 184 15.08 0.99 -3.01
N LYS A 185 15.26 0.78 -4.32
CA LYS A 185 16.29 1.48 -5.10
C LYS A 185 16.11 3.01 -5.09
N THR A 186 14.89 3.51 -5.12
CA THR A 186 14.62 4.95 -5.04
C THR A 186 15.02 5.53 -3.69
N ILE A 187 14.78 4.79 -2.59
CA ILE A 187 15.20 5.19 -1.25
C ILE A 187 16.73 5.21 -1.14
N GLN A 188 17.41 4.19 -1.68
CA GLN A 188 18.88 4.15 -1.76
C GLN A 188 19.45 5.37 -2.50
N MET A 189 18.92 5.67 -3.69
CA MET A 189 19.36 6.83 -4.47
C MET A 189 19.18 8.15 -3.72
N PHE A 190 18.13 8.27 -2.93
CA PHE A 190 17.92 9.45 -2.08
C PHE A 190 19.00 9.51 -0.98
N ASN A 191 19.30 8.38 -0.34
CA ASN A 191 20.33 8.30 0.70
C ASN A 191 21.73 8.64 0.13
N GLU A 192 22.09 8.10 -1.03
CA GLU A 192 23.39 8.36 -1.70
C GLU A 192 23.54 9.81 -2.12
N ASN A 193 22.45 10.52 -2.45
CA ASN A 193 22.49 11.92 -2.87
C ASN A 193 22.24 12.90 -1.70
N LYS A 194 22.12 12.43 -0.47
CA LYS A 194 21.83 13.26 0.70
C LYS A 194 22.85 14.39 0.85
N GLU A 195 24.14 14.08 0.82
CA GLU A 195 25.22 15.08 0.96
C GLU A 195 25.22 16.11 -0.16
N LEU A 196 24.87 15.70 -1.38
CA LEU A 196 24.75 16.62 -2.52
C LEU A 196 23.56 17.55 -2.33
N MET A 197 22.43 17.03 -1.85
CA MET A 197 21.26 17.84 -1.53
C MET A 197 21.55 18.84 -0.41
N ASP A 198 22.25 18.42 0.65
CA ASP A 198 22.66 19.31 1.74
C ASP A 198 23.57 20.43 1.24
N LYS A 199 24.52 20.13 0.35
CA LYS A 199 25.37 21.15 -0.28
C LYS A 199 24.57 22.13 -1.14
N MET A 200 23.61 21.65 -1.93
CA MET A 200 22.76 22.50 -2.76
C MET A 200 21.84 23.40 -1.95
N ILE A 201 21.32 22.90 -0.82
CA ILE A 201 20.46 23.68 0.09
C ILE A 201 21.24 24.77 0.81
N ASN A 202 22.51 24.50 1.18
CA ASN A 202 23.35 25.42 1.92
C ASN A 202 24.20 26.35 1.02
N GLN A 203 24.16 26.20 -0.30
CA GLN A 203 24.71 27.21 -1.22
C GLN A 203 23.73 28.38 -1.26
N GLU A 204 24.03 29.42 -0.51
CA GLU A 204 23.36 30.72 -0.69
C GLU A 204 23.49 31.19 -2.15
N ILE A 205 22.34 31.54 -2.73
CA ILE A 205 22.25 32.19 -4.05
C ILE A 205 22.61 33.65 -3.88
#